data_e3ac303bf245c6f6b0eb351aa5540666
#
_entry.id   e3ac303bf245c6f6b0eb351aa5540666
#
_cell.length_a   1.000
_cell.length_b   1.000
_cell.length_c   1.000
_cell.angle_alpha   90.00
_cell.angle_beta   90.00
_cell.angle_gamma   90.00
#
_symmetry.space_group_name_H-M   'P 1'
#
loop_
_entity.id
_entity.type
_entity.pdbx_description
1 polymer ?
#
loop_
_entity_poly.entity_id
_entity_poly.type
_entity_poly.pdbx_seq_one_letter_code
_entity_poly.pdbx_strand_id
1 'polypeptide(L)'
;MTHRVEASQRRTDKREWVMHRHERTRHLIELGGLVQKAGLIELTDNDRAILLGAFLAVADKLQGEEREQALTLWRRRGQRAFADDGASN
;
A
#
# COMPACT_ATOMS: atom_id res chain seq x y z
N MET A 1 -16.89 22.40 5.04
CA MET A 1 -16.98 21.34 4.82
C MET A 1 -16.53 20.30 5.67
N THR A 2 -15.45 19.89 5.58
CA THR A 2 -14.91 18.79 6.33
C THR A 2 -14.73 19.10 7.79
N HIS A 3 -14.69 20.34 8.15
CA HIS A 3 -14.45 20.67 9.52
C HIS A 3 -15.50 20.17 10.48
N ARG A 4 -16.73 20.15 10.05
CA ARG A 4 -17.76 19.70 10.89
C ARG A 4 -17.65 18.27 11.23
N VAL A 5 -17.32 17.46 10.26
CA VAL A 5 -17.17 16.04 10.46
C VAL A 5 -16.02 15.76 11.39
N GLU A 6 -14.95 16.47 11.23
CA GLU A 6 -13.79 16.27 12.08
C GLU A 6 -14.08 16.60 13.53
N ALA A 7 -14.81 17.66 13.76
CA ALA A 7 -15.16 18.03 15.11
C ALA A 7 -15.99 16.95 15.77
N SER A 8 -16.88 16.38 14.99
CA SER A 8 -17.71 15.33 15.51
C SER A 8 -16.90 14.12 15.90
N GLN A 9 -15.99 13.76 15.06
CA GLN A 9 -15.16 12.59 15.33
C GLN A 9 -14.27 12.79 16.54
N ARG A 10 -13.78 13.97 16.75
CA ARG A 10 -12.92 14.21 17.87
C ARG A 10 -13.62 13.95 19.17
N ARG A 11 -14.91 14.17 19.22
CA ARG A 11 -15.62 13.93 20.43
C ARG A 11 -15.92 12.49 20.67
N THR A 12 -15.91 11.70 19.64
CA THR A 12 -16.28 10.35 19.75
C THR A 12 -15.39 9.55 20.63
N ASP A 13 -14.32 9.15 20.29
CA ASP A 13 -13.52 8.27 21.12
C ASP A 13 -12.08 8.42 20.72
N LYS A 14 -11.40 9.28 21.47
CA LYS A 14 -10.03 9.54 21.21
C LYS A 14 -9.17 8.33 21.26
N ARG A 15 -9.39 7.48 22.24
CA ARG A 15 -8.58 6.31 22.44
C ARG A 15 -8.69 5.33 21.30
N GLU A 16 -9.90 5.05 20.90
CA GLU A 16 -10.14 4.12 19.83
C GLU A 16 -9.55 4.65 18.52
N TRP A 17 -9.68 5.95 18.31
CA TRP A 17 -9.15 6.56 17.10
C TRP A 17 -7.63 6.44 17.04
N VAL A 18 -6.96 6.61 18.18
CA VAL A 18 -5.50 6.52 18.21
C VAL A 18 -5.05 5.10 17.92
N MET A 19 -5.74 4.10 18.42
CA MET A 19 -5.39 2.72 18.16
C MET A 19 -5.53 2.38 16.70
N HIS A 20 -6.61 2.82 16.07
CA HIS A 20 -6.81 2.59 14.65
C HIS A 20 -5.72 3.27 13.84
N ARG A 21 -5.31 4.44 14.28
CA ARG A 21 -4.28 5.17 13.59
C ARG A 21 -2.95 4.44 13.66
N HIS A 22 -2.63 3.86 14.82
CA HIS A 22 -1.39 3.13 14.99
C HIS A 22 -1.36 1.87 14.12
N GLU A 23 -2.47 1.17 14.04
CA GLU A 23 -2.54 -0.02 13.23
C GLU A 23 -2.36 0.33 11.76
N ARG A 24 -2.99 1.41 11.33
CA ARG A 24 -2.88 1.85 9.96
C ARG A 24 -1.44 2.24 9.64
N THR A 25 -0.80 2.94 10.55
CA THR A 25 0.58 3.37 10.35
C THR A 25 1.50 2.17 10.22
N ARG A 26 1.34 1.19 11.08
CA ARG A 26 2.15 -0.01 11.01
C ARG A 26 1.96 -0.71 9.69
N HIS A 27 0.72 -0.83 9.24
CA HIS A 27 0.40 -1.49 7.99
C HIS A 27 1.03 -0.74 6.82
N LEU A 28 0.99 0.59 6.85
CA LEU A 28 1.58 1.39 5.79
C LEU A 28 3.09 1.24 5.76
N ILE A 29 3.72 1.10 6.92
CA ILE A 29 5.15 0.88 6.98
C ILE A 29 5.50 -0.45 6.34
N GLU A 30 4.71 -1.48 6.60
CA GLU A 30 4.92 -2.77 6.00
C GLU A 30 4.78 -2.69 4.48
N LEU A 31 3.75 -1.99 4.02
CA LEU A 31 3.54 -1.85 2.59
C LEU A 31 4.67 -1.05 1.96
N GLY A 32 5.18 -0.04 2.68
CA GLY A 32 6.33 0.71 2.19
C GLY A 32 7.55 -0.17 2.05
N GLY A 33 7.70 -1.14 2.96
CA GLY A 33 8.77 -2.09 2.85
C GLY A 33 8.69 -2.94 1.59
N LEU A 34 7.47 -3.23 1.14
CA LEU A 34 7.28 -3.98 -0.09
C LEU A 34 7.73 -3.18 -1.30
N VAL A 35 7.49 -1.87 -1.27
CA VAL A 35 7.93 -0.99 -2.34
C VAL A 35 9.46 -1.03 -2.44
N GLN A 36 10.13 -1.00 -1.30
CA GLN A 36 11.57 -1.07 -1.25
C GLN A 36 12.06 -2.43 -1.73
N LYS A 37 11.40 -3.50 -1.30
CA LYS A 37 11.75 -4.86 -1.68
C LYS A 37 11.64 -5.06 -3.18
N ALA A 38 10.68 -4.41 -3.81
CA ALA A 38 10.50 -4.49 -5.24
C ALA A 38 11.53 -3.68 -6.01
N GLY A 39 12.31 -2.87 -5.32
CA GLY A 39 13.33 -2.05 -5.97
C GLY A 39 12.78 -0.79 -6.59
N LEU A 40 11.53 -0.48 -6.31
CA LEU A 40 10.89 0.66 -6.97
C LEU A 40 11.46 1.99 -6.53
N ILE A 41 11.95 2.06 -5.30
CA ILE A 41 12.51 3.31 -4.81
C ILE A 41 13.72 3.70 -5.62
N GLU A 42 14.59 2.75 -5.89
CA GLU A 42 15.79 3.02 -6.68
C GLU A 42 15.48 3.20 -8.15
N LEU A 43 14.54 2.39 -8.65
CA LEU A 43 14.20 2.47 -10.06
C LEU A 43 13.52 3.78 -10.42
N THR A 44 12.85 4.41 -9.47
CA THR A 44 12.19 5.68 -9.71
C THR A 44 13.01 6.84 -9.18
N ASP A 45 14.23 6.56 -8.74
CA ASP A 45 15.12 7.59 -8.23
C ASP A 45 14.48 8.33 -7.04
N ASN A 46 13.71 7.60 -6.26
CA ASN A 46 13.06 8.13 -5.07
C ASN A 46 12.08 9.26 -5.39
N ASP A 47 11.55 9.27 -6.59
CA ASP A 47 10.62 10.31 -7.03
C ASP A 47 9.20 9.90 -6.69
N ARG A 48 8.58 10.65 -5.76
CA ARG A 48 7.25 10.30 -5.28
C ARG A 48 6.20 10.41 -6.37
N ALA A 49 6.38 11.36 -7.27
CA ALA A 49 5.42 11.54 -8.35
C ALA A 49 5.42 10.34 -9.28
N ILE A 50 6.61 9.83 -9.58
CA ILE A 50 6.71 8.65 -10.44
C ILE A 50 6.12 7.45 -9.75
N LEU A 51 6.37 7.29 -8.46
CA LEU A 51 5.81 6.19 -7.71
C LEU A 51 4.29 6.23 -7.70
N LEU A 52 3.74 7.40 -7.44
CA LEU A 52 2.30 7.54 -7.42
C LEU A 52 1.70 7.25 -8.79
N GLY A 53 2.35 7.72 -9.84
CA GLY A 53 1.90 7.45 -11.19
C GLY A 53 1.87 5.96 -11.48
N ALA A 54 2.89 5.25 -11.05
CA ALA A 54 2.94 3.81 -11.24
C ALA A 54 1.82 3.12 -10.47
N PHE A 55 1.58 3.55 -9.23
CA PHE A 55 0.50 2.96 -8.44
C PHE A 55 -0.85 3.26 -9.05
N LEU A 56 -1.02 4.44 -9.63
CA LEU A 56 -2.27 4.77 -10.30
C LEU A 56 -2.50 3.87 -11.50
N ALA A 57 -1.44 3.54 -12.21
CA ALA A 57 -1.55 2.61 -13.33
C ALA A 57 -1.98 1.24 -12.85
N VAL A 58 -1.42 0.81 -11.72
CA VAL A 58 -1.80 -0.46 -11.13
C VAL A 58 -3.28 -0.42 -10.73
N ALA A 59 -3.71 0.67 -10.13
CA ALA A 59 -5.09 0.81 -9.70
C ALA A 59 -6.03 0.79 -10.90
N ASP A 60 -5.64 1.43 -12.00
CA ASP A 60 -6.45 1.43 -13.20
C ASP A 60 -6.65 0.01 -13.72
N LYS A 61 -5.59 -0.76 -13.72
CA LYS A 61 -5.68 -2.14 -14.20
C LYS A 61 -6.59 -2.96 -13.31
N LEU A 62 -6.56 -2.71 -12.02
CA LEU A 62 -7.40 -3.45 -11.09
C LEU A 62 -8.84 -3.01 -11.12
N GLN A 63 -9.15 -1.91 -11.80
CA GLN A 63 -10.52 -1.47 -11.97
C GLN A 63 -11.09 -1.89 -13.31
N GLY A 64 -10.30 -2.51 -14.14
CA GLY A 64 -10.73 -2.91 -15.47
C GLY A 64 -11.11 -4.38 -15.56
N GLU A 65 -11.26 -4.84 -16.79
CA GLU A 65 -11.70 -6.20 -17.03
C GLU A 65 -10.63 -7.23 -16.75
N GLU A 66 -9.39 -6.79 -16.69
CA GLU A 66 -8.28 -7.71 -16.44
C GLU A 66 -7.96 -7.86 -14.97
N ARG A 67 -8.83 -7.36 -14.11
CA ARG A 67 -8.59 -7.39 -12.69
C ARG A 67 -8.28 -8.79 -12.15
N GLU A 68 -9.13 -9.75 -12.50
CA GLU A 68 -8.96 -11.10 -11.96
C GLU A 68 -7.66 -11.74 -12.42
N GLN A 69 -7.33 -11.54 -13.67
CA GLN A 69 -6.08 -12.08 -14.21
C GLN A 69 -4.88 -11.42 -13.54
N ALA A 70 -4.94 -10.11 -13.36
CA ALA A 70 -3.86 -9.39 -12.72
C ALA A 70 -3.66 -9.83 -11.28
N LEU A 71 -4.76 -9.98 -10.55
CA LEU A 71 -4.67 -10.40 -9.15
C LEU A 71 -4.04 -11.79 -9.04
N THR A 72 -4.45 -12.70 -9.90
CA THR A 72 -3.93 -14.05 -9.88
C THR A 72 -2.43 -14.06 -10.21
N LEU A 73 -2.08 -13.36 -11.25
CA LEU A 73 -0.69 -13.32 -11.68
C LEU A 73 0.20 -12.65 -10.65
N TRP A 74 -0.24 -11.54 -10.13
CA TRP A 74 0.57 -10.79 -9.16
C TRP A 74 0.69 -11.52 -7.84
N ARG A 75 -0.36 -12.19 -7.42
CA ARG A 75 -0.30 -12.97 -6.19
C ARG A 75 0.75 -14.08 -6.32
N ARG A 76 0.74 -14.76 -7.44
CA ARG A 76 1.69 -15.84 -7.69
C ARG A 76 3.11 -15.32 -7.70
N ARG A 77 3.32 -14.20 -8.37
CA ARG A 77 4.64 -13.64 -8.49
C ARG A 77 5.13 -13.14 -7.14
N GLY A 78 4.26 -12.53 -6.36
CA GLY A 78 4.62 -12.04 -5.04
C GLY A 78 4.97 -13.17 -4.10
N GLN A 79 4.19 -14.25 -4.15
CA GLN A 79 4.46 -15.40 -3.31
C GLN A 79 5.81 -16.01 -3.64
N ARG A 80 6.14 -16.06 -4.92
CA ARG A 80 7.43 -16.59 -5.33
C ARG A 80 8.56 -15.68 -4.85
N ALA A 81 8.37 -14.36 -4.93
CA ALA A 81 9.39 -13.43 -4.49
C ALA A 81 9.65 -13.57 -3.00
N PHE A 82 8.60 -13.74 -2.21
CA PHE A 82 8.78 -13.95 -0.77
C PHE A 82 9.49 -15.27 -0.49
N ALA A 83 9.16 -16.30 -1.24
CA ALA A 83 9.79 -17.60 -1.05
C ALA A 83 11.27 -17.54 -1.39
N ASP A 84 11.61 -16.86 -2.48
CA ASP A 84 13.00 -16.71 -2.89
C ASP A 84 13.78 -15.93 -1.85
N ASP A 85 13.16 -14.90 -1.30
CA ASP A 85 13.79 -14.08 -0.31
C ASP A 85 14.08 -14.91 0.95
N GLY A 86 13.11 -15.72 1.36
CA GLY A 86 13.29 -16.59 2.49
C GLY A 86 14.34 -17.64 2.24
N ALA A 87 14.42 -18.13 1.03
CA ALA A 87 15.41 -19.14 0.69
C ALA A 87 16.82 -18.57 0.69
N SER A 88 16.95 -17.28 0.44
CA SER A 88 18.25 -16.66 0.42
C SER A 88 18.86 -16.55 1.79
N ASN A 89 18.04 -16.58 2.78
CA ASN A 89 18.55 -16.48 4.13
C ASN A 89 18.91 -17.83 4.68
#